data_f00609f144cc5be4e69ef4a9d06d50db
#
_entry.id   f00609f144cc5be4e69ef4a9d06d50db
#
_cell.length_a   1.000
_cell.length_b   1.000
_cell.length_c   1.000
_cell.angle_alpha   90.00
_cell.angle_beta   90.00
_cell.angle_gamma   90.00
#
_symmetry.space_group_name_H-M   'P 1'
#
loop_
_entity.id
_entity.type
_entity.pdbx_description
1 polymer ?
#
loop_
_entity_poly.entity_id
_entity_poly.type
_entity_poly.pdbx_seq_one_letter_code
_entity_poly.pdbx_strand_id
1 'polypeptide(L)'
;DEAGRRVKLLDRESYDELFERLGKRQSPEIVIIDSINYLRGLRLCDYQRLSQRYRKKLFVVVAHEKGGEPKGALAQAIRYDADVKIRVEGYRYATGEVGGDDYIIWEDGANAYWGTTATDPTQRDRRKQRKEIDINES
;
A
#
# COMPACT_ATOMS: atom_id res chain seq x y z
N ASP A 1 -16.31 15.24 -15.44
CA ASP A 1 -16.04 14.70 -14.09
C ASP A 1 -15.09 15.65 -13.36
N GLU A 2 -15.57 16.27 -12.28
CA GLU A 2 -14.82 17.32 -11.55
C GLU A 2 -13.57 16.75 -10.83
N ALA A 3 -13.63 15.50 -10.44
CA ALA A 3 -12.50 14.80 -9.79
C ALA A 3 -11.31 14.63 -10.74
N GLY A 4 -11.54 14.35 -12.01
CA GLY A 4 -10.47 14.15 -13.00
C GLY A 4 -9.61 15.37 -13.27
N ARG A 5 -10.13 16.58 -13.01
CA ARG A 5 -9.38 17.84 -13.19
C ARG A 5 -8.40 18.15 -12.06
N ARG A 6 -8.56 17.50 -10.90
CA ARG A 6 -7.72 17.73 -9.71
C ARG A 6 -6.62 16.70 -9.53
N VAL A 7 -6.65 15.59 -10.27
CA VAL A 7 -5.64 14.54 -10.24
C VAL A 7 -4.64 14.75 -11.37
N LYS A 8 -3.36 14.87 -11.03
CA LYS A 8 -2.28 14.91 -12.00
C LYS A 8 -1.53 13.59 -11.97
N LEU A 9 -1.63 12.85 -13.07
CA LEU A 9 -0.85 11.64 -13.27
C LEU A 9 0.52 12.00 -13.85
N LEU A 10 1.60 11.45 -13.25
CA LEU A 10 2.97 11.61 -13.70
C LEU A 10 3.56 10.24 -13.96
N ASP A 11 4.15 10.06 -15.13
CA ASP A 11 4.80 8.82 -15.51
C ASP A 11 6.32 8.99 -15.46
N ARG A 12 7.02 8.00 -14.87
CA ARG A 12 8.48 7.89 -14.84
C ARG A 12 9.23 9.04 -14.19
N GLU A 13 8.62 9.79 -13.31
CA GLU A 13 9.28 10.83 -12.54
C GLU A 13 10.34 10.22 -11.61
N SER A 14 11.50 10.87 -11.52
CA SER A 14 12.55 10.51 -10.56
C SER A 14 12.28 11.12 -9.20
N TYR A 15 13.02 10.66 -8.16
CA TYR A 15 12.97 11.27 -6.84
C TYR A 15 13.28 12.77 -6.84
N ASP A 16 14.30 13.19 -7.57
CA ASP A 16 14.72 14.60 -7.60
C ASP A 16 13.64 15.49 -8.23
N GLU A 17 13.04 15.04 -9.33
CA GLU A 17 11.93 15.75 -9.98
C GLU A 17 10.70 15.84 -9.07
N LEU A 18 10.36 14.76 -8.37
CA LEU A 18 9.28 14.74 -7.38
C LEU A 18 9.59 15.73 -6.24
N PHE A 19 10.80 15.68 -5.68
CA PHE A 19 11.21 16.54 -4.57
C PHE A 19 11.12 18.02 -4.93
N GLU A 20 11.62 18.41 -6.10
CA GLU A 20 11.52 19.79 -6.61
C GLU A 20 10.08 20.23 -6.86
N ARG A 21 9.26 19.33 -7.43
CA ARG A 21 7.85 19.60 -7.69
C ARG A 21 7.08 19.88 -6.41
N LEU A 22 7.33 19.11 -5.36
CA LEU A 22 6.68 19.28 -4.07
C LEU A 22 7.09 20.57 -3.36
N GLY A 23 8.24 21.14 -3.69
CA GLY A 23 8.70 22.44 -3.20
C GLY A 23 7.98 23.64 -3.80
N LYS A 24 7.24 23.48 -4.90
CA LYS A 24 6.53 24.56 -5.57
C LYS A 24 5.29 25.01 -4.76
N ARG A 25 4.96 26.30 -4.84
CA ARG A 25 3.85 26.91 -4.10
C ARG A 25 2.48 26.22 -4.34
N GLN A 26 2.25 25.72 -5.55
CA GLN A 26 1.00 25.04 -5.93
C GLN A 26 1.17 23.52 -5.99
N SER A 27 2.02 22.96 -5.14
CA SER A 27 2.21 21.52 -5.08
C SER A 27 1.03 20.81 -4.40
N PRO A 28 0.73 19.56 -4.78
CA PRO A 28 -0.41 18.82 -4.22
C PRO A 28 -0.23 18.56 -2.72
N GLU A 29 -1.34 18.45 -2.00
CA GLU A 29 -1.36 18.06 -0.58
C GLU A 29 -1.31 16.54 -0.41
N ILE A 30 -1.82 15.79 -1.39
CA ILE A 30 -1.85 14.33 -1.41
C ILE A 30 -0.94 13.85 -2.53
N VAL A 31 -0.01 12.97 -2.21
CA VAL A 31 0.96 12.37 -3.14
C VAL A 31 0.82 10.86 -3.08
N ILE A 32 0.48 10.24 -4.21
CA ILE A 32 0.39 8.79 -4.35
C ILE A 32 1.58 8.31 -5.17
N ILE A 33 2.37 7.40 -4.62
CA ILE A 33 3.52 6.77 -5.27
C ILE A 33 3.19 5.30 -5.54
N ASP A 34 2.84 5.00 -6.78
CA ASP A 34 2.51 3.64 -7.22
C ASP A 34 3.48 3.19 -8.34
N SER A 35 4.42 2.35 -8.05
CA SER A 35 4.82 1.82 -6.76
C SER A 35 6.22 2.31 -6.40
N ILE A 36 6.52 2.29 -5.11
CA ILE A 36 7.81 2.75 -4.58
C ILE A 36 9.02 2.04 -5.23
N ASN A 37 8.82 0.82 -5.69
CA ASN A 37 9.84 0.02 -6.35
C ASN A 37 10.29 0.59 -7.70
N TYR A 38 9.48 1.44 -8.32
CA TYR A 38 9.75 2.04 -9.64
C TYR A 38 10.17 3.52 -9.57
N LEU A 39 10.09 4.16 -8.40
CA LEU A 39 10.57 5.53 -8.24
C LEU A 39 12.11 5.54 -8.29
N ARG A 40 12.65 5.98 -9.43
CA ARG A 40 14.09 5.97 -9.70
C ARG A 40 14.83 6.92 -8.78
N GLY A 41 15.99 6.48 -8.31
CA GLY A 41 16.89 7.29 -7.48
C GLY A 41 16.50 7.37 -6.00
N LEU A 42 15.37 6.78 -5.57
CA LEU A 42 14.95 6.83 -4.18
C LEU A 42 15.73 5.84 -3.32
N ARG A 43 16.39 6.37 -2.30
CA ARG A 43 17.03 5.61 -1.21
C ARG A 43 16.32 5.90 0.11
N LEU A 44 16.62 5.14 1.16
CA LEU A 44 16.02 5.32 2.47
C LEU A 44 16.23 6.74 3.04
N CYS A 45 17.43 7.28 2.92
CA CYS A 45 17.72 8.65 3.35
C CYS A 45 16.92 9.71 2.57
N ASP A 46 16.62 9.45 1.30
CA ASP A 46 15.84 10.34 0.46
C ASP A 46 14.35 10.31 0.85
N TYR A 47 13.82 9.12 1.17
CA TYR A 47 12.48 8.98 1.74
C TYR A 47 12.36 9.72 3.08
N GLN A 48 13.30 9.55 3.99
CA GLN A 48 13.32 10.26 5.27
C GLN A 48 13.37 11.78 5.08
N ARG A 49 14.19 12.25 4.15
CA ARG A 49 14.25 13.67 3.79
C ARG A 49 12.93 14.18 3.21
N LEU A 50 12.27 13.38 2.36
CA LEU A 50 10.98 13.70 1.77
C LEU A 50 9.90 13.88 2.84
N SER A 51 9.74 12.89 3.71
CA SER A 51 8.74 12.88 4.78
C SER A 51 8.98 14.01 5.79
N GLN A 52 10.22 14.28 6.17
CA GLN A 52 10.57 15.36 7.08
C GLN A 52 10.34 16.76 6.47
N ARG A 53 10.71 16.93 5.20
CA ARG A 53 10.58 18.23 4.51
C ARG A 53 9.14 18.60 4.24
N TYR A 54 8.29 17.60 3.95
CA TYR A 54 6.90 17.82 3.52
C TYR A 54 5.88 17.23 4.50
N ARG A 55 6.09 17.41 5.79
CA ARG A 55 5.27 16.86 6.91
C ARG A 55 3.77 17.21 6.84
N LYS A 56 3.40 18.24 6.10
CA LYS A 56 2.00 18.68 5.93
C LYS A 56 1.30 17.99 4.75
N LYS A 57 2.00 17.13 4.03
CA LYS A 57 1.44 16.39 2.90
C LYS A 57 1.13 14.96 3.30
N LEU A 58 0.06 14.42 2.75
CA LEU A 58 -0.25 12.99 2.85
C LEU A 58 0.51 12.24 1.76
N PHE A 59 1.33 11.28 2.16
CA PHE A 59 1.97 10.33 1.26
C PHE A 59 1.27 8.99 1.33
N VAL A 60 0.77 8.51 0.19
CA VAL A 60 0.27 7.15 0.02
C VAL A 60 1.29 6.39 -0.81
N VAL A 61 1.94 5.43 -0.20
CA VAL A 61 3.00 4.64 -0.83
C VAL A 61 2.49 3.23 -1.10
N VAL A 62 2.48 2.84 -2.36
CA VAL A 62 2.12 1.49 -2.78
C VAL A 62 3.40 0.67 -2.95
N ALA A 63 3.44 -0.52 -2.41
CA ALA A 63 4.55 -1.46 -2.54
C ALA A 63 4.05 -2.85 -2.91
N HIS A 64 4.79 -3.56 -3.74
CA HIS A 64 4.51 -4.96 -4.03
C HIS A 64 4.83 -5.83 -2.83
N GLU A 65 4.02 -6.86 -2.61
CA GLU A 65 4.22 -7.86 -1.57
C GLU A 65 4.83 -9.15 -2.14
N LYS A 66 5.66 -9.81 -1.34
CA LYS A 66 6.12 -11.17 -1.59
C LYS A 66 6.20 -11.92 -0.25
N GLY A 67 5.38 -12.96 -0.10
CA GLY A 67 5.39 -13.80 1.12
C GLY A 67 4.93 -13.08 2.39
N GLY A 68 3.97 -12.14 2.28
CA GLY A 68 3.42 -11.40 3.42
C GLY A 68 4.18 -10.12 3.77
N GLU A 69 5.32 -9.86 3.11
CA GLU A 69 6.17 -8.69 3.38
C GLU A 69 6.34 -7.81 2.13
N PRO A 70 6.50 -6.49 2.28
CA PRO A 70 6.82 -5.61 1.17
C PRO A 70 8.12 -6.05 0.47
N LYS A 71 8.10 -6.06 -0.85
CA LYS A 71 9.23 -6.48 -1.66
C LYS A 71 10.35 -5.43 -1.62
N GLY A 72 11.49 -5.79 -1.06
CA GLY A 72 12.70 -4.98 -1.03
C GLY A 72 12.90 -4.19 0.27
N ALA A 73 14.15 -3.95 0.62
CA ALA A 73 14.55 -3.34 1.89
C ALA A 73 13.97 -1.92 2.10
N LEU A 74 13.91 -1.11 1.03
CA LEU A 74 13.34 0.22 1.10
C LEU A 74 11.84 0.19 1.45
N ALA A 75 11.06 -0.67 0.78
CA ALA A 75 9.63 -0.79 1.04
C ALA A 75 9.35 -1.32 2.46
N GLN A 76 10.17 -2.25 2.95
CA GLN A 76 10.12 -2.74 4.33
C GLN A 76 10.41 -1.61 5.33
N ALA A 77 11.46 -0.82 5.11
CA ALA A 77 11.80 0.29 5.97
C ALA A 77 10.69 1.37 6.02
N ILE A 78 10.09 1.69 4.86
CA ILE A 78 8.96 2.60 4.79
C ILE A 78 7.75 2.05 5.55
N ARG A 79 7.48 0.74 5.46
CA ARG A 79 6.41 0.10 6.23
C ARG A 79 6.63 0.27 7.74
N TYR A 80 7.85 0.14 8.24
CA TYR A 80 8.13 0.35 9.66
C TYR A 80 7.87 1.78 10.12
N ASP A 81 8.15 2.76 9.25
CA ASP A 81 8.05 4.20 9.54
C ASP A 81 6.63 4.77 9.29
N ALA A 82 5.78 4.06 8.55
CA ALA A 82 4.46 4.54 8.19
C ALA A 82 3.49 4.59 9.38
N ASP A 83 2.73 5.68 9.50
CA ASP A 83 1.71 5.88 10.53
C ASP A 83 0.52 4.92 10.35
N VAL A 84 0.13 4.65 9.09
CA VAL A 84 -0.96 3.76 8.74
C VAL A 84 -0.45 2.72 7.73
N LYS A 85 -0.77 1.46 7.97
CA LYS A 85 -0.36 0.33 7.16
C LYS A 85 -1.59 -0.46 6.73
N ILE A 86 -1.74 -0.61 5.42
CA ILE A 86 -2.86 -1.33 4.82
C ILE A 86 -2.30 -2.44 3.93
N ARG A 87 -2.70 -3.67 4.19
CA ARG A 87 -2.40 -4.81 3.33
C ARG A 87 -3.60 -5.13 2.46
N VAL A 88 -3.41 -5.24 1.16
CA VAL A 88 -4.44 -5.61 0.20
C VAL A 88 -4.18 -7.03 -0.28
N GLU A 89 -5.15 -7.93 -0.15
CA GLU A 89 -5.03 -9.33 -0.53
C GLU A 89 -6.29 -9.84 -1.24
N GLY A 90 -6.10 -10.43 -2.43
CA GLY A 90 -7.12 -11.19 -3.14
C GLY A 90 -8.41 -10.42 -3.39
N TYR A 91 -8.34 -9.13 -3.64
CA TYR A 91 -9.47 -8.23 -3.90
C TYR A 91 -10.51 -8.12 -2.76
N ARG A 92 -10.30 -8.85 -1.68
CA ARG A 92 -11.27 -8.93 -0.56
C ARG A 92 -10.87 -8.06 0.61
N TYR A 93 -9.59 -8.10 1.00
CA TYR A 93 -9.16 -7.50 2.24
C TYR A 93 -8.30 -6.27 2.01
N ALA A 94 -8.68 -5.16 2.63
CA ALA A 94 -7.81 -4.07 2.98
C ALA A 94 -7.70 -4.08 4.51
N THR A 95 -6.69 -4.75 5.05
CA THR A 95 -6.49 -4.87 6.49
C THR A 95 -5.55 -3.81 7.00
N GLY A 96 -6.02 -3.01 7.97
CA GLY A 96 -5.17 -2.09 8.72
C GLY A 96 -4.42 -2.81 9.83
N GLU A 97 -3.10 -2.64 9.94
CA GLU A 97 -2.34 -3.13 11.10
C GLU A 97 -2.65 -2.34 12.38
N VAL A 98 -3.22 -1.15 12.24
CA VAL A 98 -3.63 -0.27 13.33
C VAL A 98 -5.14 -0.05 13.25
N GLY A 99 -5.88 -0.92 13.93
CA GLY A 99 -7.31 -0.80 14.22
C GLY A 99 -8.20 -0.42 13.02
N GLY A 100 -8.80 -1.38 12.41
CA GLY A 100 -9.76 -1.17 11.35
C GLY A 100 -10.40 -2.49 10.93
N ASP A 101 -11.61 -2.42 10.44
CA ASP A 101 -12.30 -3.58 9.90
C ASP A 101 -11.73 -3.95 8.52
N ASP A 102 -11.89 -5.21 8.14
CA ASP A 102 -11.55 -5.69 6.82
C ASP A 102 -12.59 -5.16 5.80
N TYR A 103 -12.13 -4.62 4.68
CA TYR A 103 -13.00 -4.12 3.62
C TYR A 103 -12.92 -5.01 2.38
N ILE A 104 -14.07 -5.26 1.76
CA ILE A 104 -14.13 -5.89 0.43
C ILE A 104 -13.91 -4.81 -0.60
N ILE A 105 -12.85 -4.99 -1.43
CA ILE A 105 -12.47 -4.01 -2.44
C ILE A 105 -13.28 -4.23 -3.73
N TRP A 106 -13.41 -5.48 -4.14
CA TRP A 106 -14.15 -5.90 -5.33
C TRP A 106 -14.75 -7.29 -5.12
N GLU A 107 -16.06 -7.33 -4.94
CA GLU A 107 -16.78 -8.54 -4.50
C GLU A 107 -16.69 -9.68 -5.52
N ASP A 108 -16.93 -9.40 -6.82
CA ASP A 108 -16.86 -10.43 -7.86
C ASP A 108 -15.45 -11.00 -7.99
N GLY A 109 -14.43 -10.15 -7.98
CA GLY A 109 -13.03 -10.57 -8.00
C GLY A 109 -12.64 -11.36 -6.75
N ALA A 110 -13.13 -10.96 -5.59
CA ALA A 110 -12.91 -11.67 -4.34
C ALA A 110 -13.56 -13.07 -4.37
N ASN A 111 -14.78 -13.18 -4.87
CA ASN A 111 -15.47 -14.45 -5.03
C ASN A 111 -14.78 -15.39 -6.02
N ALA A 112 -14.30 -14.86 -7.14
CA ALA A 112 -13.55 -15.64 -8.12
C ALA A 112 -12.20 -16.15 -7.55
N TYR A 113 -11.51 -15.32 -6.77
CA TYR A 113 -10.20 -15.65 -6.21
C TYR A 113 -10.30 -16.62 -5.02
N TRP A 114 -11.25 -16.40 -4.11
CA TRP A 114 -11.40 -17.18 -2.87
C TRP A 114 -12.37 -18.35 -2.98
N GLY A 115 -13.19 -18.39 -4.02
CA GLY A 115 -14.08 -19.54 -4.34
C GLY A 115 -15.30 -19.69 -3.46
N THR A 116 -15.80 -18.63 -2.78
CA THR A 116 -17.08 -18.66 -2.03
C THR A 116 -17.56 -17.29 -1.61
N THR A 117 -18.86 -17.21 -1.32
CA THR A 117 -19.60 -16.04 -0.85
C THR A 117 -18.84 -15.16 0.15
N ALA A 118 -18.63 -13.93 -0.27
CA ALA A 118 -17.73 -12.95 0.31
C ALA A 118 -18.11 -12.39 1.69
N THR A 119 -19.18 -12.86 2.31
CA THR A 119 -19.84 -12.18 3.42
C THR A 119 -19.39 -12.61 4.82
N ASP A 120 -18.46 -13.57 4.96
CA ASP A 120 -18.08 -14.07 6.28
C ASP A 120 -16.59 -13.83 6.64
N PRO A 121 -16.29 -12.80 7.45
CA PRO A 121 -14.95 -12.56 7.97
C PRO A 121 -14.37 -13.74 8.78
N THR A 122 -15.23 -14.57 9.38
CA THR A 122 -14.81 -15.70 10.23
C THR A 122 -14.15 -16.84 9.44
N GLN A 123 -14.31 -16.90 8.12
CA GLN A 123 -13.66 -17.91 7.28
C GLN A 123 -12.15 -17.73 7.16
N ARG A 124 -11.62 -16.51 7.41
CA ARG A 124 -10.17 -16.25 7.41
C ARG A 124 -9.48 -17.02 8.54
N ASP A 125 -10.06 -17.03 9.73
CA ASP A 125 -9.51 -17.72 10.89
C ASP A 125 -9.55 -19.25 10.71
N ARG A 126 -10.61 -19.79 10.10
CA ARG A 126 -10.72 -21.23 9.81
C ARG A 126 -9.68 -21.71 8.79
N ARG A 127 -9.27 -20.88 7.81
CA ARG A 127 -8.21 -21.25 6.84
C ARG A 127 -6.81 -21.13 7.42
N LYS A 128 -6.55 -20.16 8.30
CA LYS A 128 -5.30 -20.11 9.06
C LYS A 128 -5.14 -21.35 9.93
N GLN A 129 -6.18 -21.71 10.68
CA GLN A 129 -6.19 -22.92 11.51
C GLN A 129 -5.97 -24.20 10.70
N ARG A 130 -6.59 -24.34 9.50
CA ARG A 130 -6.33 -25.51 8.63
C ARG A 130 -4.90 -25.57 8.14
N LYS A 131 -4.29 -24.46 7.71
CA LYS A 131 -2.89 -24.41 7.29
C LYS A 131 -1.92 -24.74 8.44
N GLU A 132 -2.22 -24.31 9.65
CA GLU A 132 -1.43 -24.65 10.84
C GLU A 132 -1.53 -26.12 11.22
N ILE A 133 -2.70 -26.74 11.02
CA ILE A 133 -2.90 -28.19 11.26
C ILE A 133 -2.14 -29.01 10.23
N ASP A 134 -2.24 -28.69 8.93
CA ASP A 134 -1.55 -29.41 7.85
C ASP A 134 0.00 -29.33 7.96
N ILE A 135 0.55 -28.26 8.57
CA ILE A 135 1.98 -28.11 8.81
C ILE A 135 2.45 -28.96 10.00
N ASN A 136 1.58 -29.20 10.99
CA ASN A 136 1.94 -29.96 12.18
C ASN A 136 1.72 -31.48 12.02
N GLU A 137 1.04 -31.90 10.97
CA GLU A 137 0.84 -33.32 10.64
C GLU A 137 1.80 -33.86 9.55
N SER A 138 2.74 -33.05 9.06
CA SER A 138 3.76 -33.41 8.07
C SER A 138 5.14 -33.48 8.67
#